data_a87622a0ec757c1c825982204b51a54e
#
_entry.id   a87622a0ec757c1c825982204b51a54e
#
_cell.length_a   1.000
_cell.length_b   1.000
_cell.length_c   1.000
_cell.angle_alpha   90.00
_cell.angle_beta   90.00
_cell.angle_gamma   90.00
#
_symmetry.space_group_name_H-M   'P 1'
#
loop_
_entity.id
_entity.type
_entity.pdbx_description
1 polymer ?
#
loop_
_entity_poly.entity_id
_entity_poly.type
_entity_poly.pdbx_seq_one_letter_code
_entity_poly.pdbx_strand_id
1 'polypeptide(L)'
;MTISSASFNERLRRIEKSQAGGKMVLHVGDSEWSVKSLDEITKKIAVEAPKARLSLGKMIWALLFGAVAVIGGTAMRNHLMPLEAGSQLDDMHFLISGAFAFALSFVLAQVFRLRSKVLIVLQVLAIVAGLSTLHNLAFWQPALSAQAFSVEWVELQRAQAVENSVMFRDTVIPF
;
A
#
# COMPACT_ATOMS: atom_id res chain seq x y z
N MET A 1 -18.70 -15.56 55.06
CA MET A 1 -18.73 -14.10 54.86
C MET A 1 -20.11 -13.73 54.32
N THR A 2 -20.99 -13.24 55.16
CA THR A 2 -22.35 -12.79 54.75
C THR A 2 -22.24 -11.34 54.28
N ILE A 3 -22.37 -11.14 52.96
CA ILE A 3 -22.48 -9.79 52.39
C ILE A 3 -23.77 -9.19 52.91
N SER A 4 -23.68 -8.13 53.71
CA SER A 4 -24.82 -7.43 54.27
C SER A 4 -25.72 -6.91 53.12
N SER A 5 -27.02 -7.31 53.13
CA SER A 5 -28.01 -6.83 52.16
C SER A 5 -28.08 -5.30 52.07
N ALA A 6 -27.73 -4.61 53.15
CA ALA A 6 -27.63 -3.16 53.22
C ALA A 6 -26.51 -2.59 52.25
N SER A 7 -25.35 -3.25 52.18
CA SER A 7 -24.27 -2.81 51.29
C SER A 7 -24.60 -3.08 49.82
N PHE A 8 -25.36 -4.10 49.50
CA PHE A 8 -25.83 -4.41 48.16
C PHE A 8 -26.86 -3.37 47.67
N ASN A 9 -27.83 -3.05 48.50
CA ASN A 9 -28.85 -2.03 48.17
C ASN A 9 -28.27 -0.64 48.02
N GLU A 10 -27.23 -0.30 48.78
CA GLU A 10 -26.52 0.98 48.60
C GLU A 10 -25.75 1.04 47.29
N ARG A 11 -25.14 -0.05 46.84
CA ARG A 11 -24.51 -0.15 45.53
C ARG A 11 -25.53 -0.04 44.40
N LEU A 12 -26.67 -0.71 44.49
CA LEU A 12 -27.76 -0.58 43.51
C LEU A 12 -28.25 0.87 43.42
N ARG A 13 -28.46 1.54 44.54
CA ARG A 13 -28.87 2.96 44.57
C ARG A 13 -27.84 3.89 43.91
N ARG A 14 -26.54 3.62 44.07
CA ARG A 14 -25.49 4.39 43.40
C ARG A 14 -25.50 4.16 41.89
N ILE A 15 -25.73 2.93 41.45
CA ILE A 15 -25.86 2.58 40.02
C ILE A 15 -27.08 3.25 39.40
N GLU A 16 -28.26 3.16 40.06
CA GLU A 16 -29.47 3.82 39.60
C GLU A 16 -29.30 5.35 39.52
N LYS A 17 -28.66 5.95 40.51
CA LYS A 17 -28.39 7.40 40.54
C LYS A 17 -27.42 7.83 39.44
N SER A 18 -26.46 6.97 39.08
CA SER A 18 -25.53 7.24 37.95
C SER A 18 -26.22 7.08 36.61
N GLN A 19 -27.15 6.13 36.48
CA GLN A 19 -27.97 5.91 35.28
C GLN A 19 -29.02 7.01 35.07
N ALA A 20 -29.64 7.50 36.13
CA ALA A 20 -30.62 8.59 36.09
C ALA A 20 -29.98 9.94 35.62
N GLY A 21 -28.68 10.10 35.80
CA GLY A 21 -27.94 11.29 35.32
C GLY A 21 -27.54 11.23 33.82
N GLY A 22 -27.87 10.16 33.11
CA GLY A 22 -27.53 10.00 31.68
C GLY A 22 -26.02 10.00 31.41
N LYS A 23 -25.18 9.78 32.40
CA LYS A 23 -23.73 9.67 32.27
C LYS A 23 -23.30 8.21 32.43
N MET A 24 -22.71 7.65 31.42
CA MET A 24 -21.99 6.37 31.50
C MET A 24 -20.53 6.62 31.89
N VAL A 25 -20.04 5.88 32.90
CA VAL A 25 -18.62 5.89 33.28
C VAL A 25 -17.97 4.66 32.67
N LEU A 26 -17.04 4.85 31.77
CA LEU A 26 -16.27 3.79 31.13
C LEU A 26 -14.88 3.75 31.75
N HIS A 27 -14.47 2.60 32.27
CA HIS A 27 -13.12 2.38 32.75
C HIS A 27 -12.27 1.83 31.59
N VAL A 28 -11.25 2.58 31.17
CA VAL A 28 -10.32 2.17 30.13
C VAL A 28 -8.91 2.22 30.70
N GLY A 29 -8.37 1.06 31.08
CA GLY A 29 -7.12 0.97 31.83
C GLY A 29 -7.25 1.67 33.20
N ASP A 30 -6.33 2.56 33.53
CA ASP A 30 -6.32 3.33 34.80
C ASP A 30 -7.13 4.64 34.70
N SER A 31 -7.81 4.91 33.61
CA SER A 31 -8.58 6.15 33.40
C SER A 31 -10.08 5.92 33.43
N GLU A 32 -10.81 6.85 34.07
CA GLU A 32 -12.27 6.88 34.13
C GLU A 32 -12.81 7.94 33.15
N TRP A 33 -13.65 7.50 32.22
CA TRP A 33 -14.28 8.40 31.25
C TRP A 33 -15.78 8.51 31.54
N SER A 34 -16.22 9.72 31.82
CA SER A 34 -17.64 10.05 31.93
C SER A 34 -18.16 10.49 30.57
N VAL A 35 -19.10 9.75 29.99
CA VAL A 35 -19.65 10.02 28.66
C VAL A 35 -21.18 10.05 28.70
N LYS A 36 -21.77 10.94 27.89
CA LYS A 36 -23.23 11.15 27.81
C LYS A 36 -23.91 10.28 26.75
N SER A 37 -23.15 9.80 25.76
CA SER A 37 -23.69 8.99 24.64
C SER A 37 -22.63 8.06 24.05
N LEU A 38 -23.08 7.00 23.35
CA LEU A 38 -22.21 6.08 22.62
C LEU A 38 -21.41 6.78 21.51
N ASP A 39 -21.97 7.82 20.90
CA ASP A 39 -21.29 8.61 19.87
C ASP A 39 -20.12 9.39 20.43
N GLU A 40 -20.20 9.83 21.69
CA GLU A 40 -19.08 10.50 22.38
C GLU A 40 -17.95 9.52 22.69
N ILE A 41 -18.30 8.26 23.02
CA ILE A 41 -17.32 7.18 23.22
C ILE A 41 -16.55 6.89 21.91
N THR A 42 -17.28 6.70 20.82
CA THR A 42 -16.65 6.42 19.50
C THR A 42 -15.76 7.57 19.04
N LYS A 43 -16.18 8.82 19.27
CA LYS A 43 -15.34 9.99 19.00
C LYS A 43 -14.07 10.04 19.85
N LYS A 44 -14.18 9.81 21.17
CA LYS A 44 -13.01 9.82 22.06
C LYS A 44 -12.04 8.69 21.73
N ILE A 45 -12.54 7.47 21.50
CA ILE A 45 -11.69 6.34 21.09
C ILE A 45 -11.02 6.60 19.74
N ALA A 46 -11.70 7.23 18.79
CA ALA A 46 -11.13 7.59 17.50
C ALA A 46 -10.04 8.66 17.60
N VAL A 47 -10.17 9.61 18.56
CA VAL A 47 -9.17 10.66 18.79
C VAL A 47 -7.95 10.13 19.53
N GLU A 48 -8.14 9.20 20.48
CA GLU A 48 -7.05 8.63 21.27
C GLU A 48 -6.41 7.39 20.62
N ALA A 49 -7.00 6.86 19.54
CA ALA A 49 -6.37 5.78 18.79
C ALA A 49 -4.96 6.24 18.37
N PRO A 50 -3.88 5.56 18.82
CA PRO A 50 -2.52 5.97 18.49
C PRO A 50 -2.40 6.03 16.97
N LYS A 51 -2.10 7.21 16.43
CA LYS A 51 -1.82 7.38 15.00
C LYS A 51 -0.73 6.36 14.67
N ALA A 52 -1.10 5.35 13.90
CA ALA A 52 -0.19 4.27 13.55
C ALA A 52 1.08 4.90 12.96
N ARG A 53 2.16 4.90 13.72
CA ARG A 53 3.45 5.42 13.26
C ARG A 53 3.85 4.57 12.07
N LEU A 54 4.03 5.22 10.91
CA LEU A 54 4.55 4.57 9.72
C LEU A 54 5.95 4.05 10.05
N SER A 55 6.09 2.74 10.11
CA SER A 55 7.39 2.11 10.28
C SER A 55 8.20 2.28 8.99
N LEU A 56 9.46 2.70 9.09
CA LEU A 56 10.39 2.79 7.97
C LEU A 56 10.44 1.46 7.18
N GLY A 57 10.43 0.33 7.88
CA GLY A 57 10.39 -0.99 7.24
C GLY A 57 9.18 -1.17 6.33
N LYS A 58 7.98 -0.72 6.74
CA LYS A 58 6.78 -0.80 5.88
C LYS A 58 6.89 0.10 4.65
N MET A 59 7.56 1.24 4.76
CA MET A 59 7.80 2.13 3.60
C MET A 59 8.74 1.48 2.60
N ILE A 60 9.84 0.86 3.07
CA ILE A 60 10.78 0.11 2.22
C ILE A 60 10.05 -1.05 1.53
N TRP A 61 9.25 -1.83 2.26
CA TRP A 61 8.46 -2.91 1.68
C TRP A 61 7.46 -2.41 0.63
N ALA A 62 6.82 -1.25 0.85
CA ALA A 62 5.92 -0.67 -0.13
C ALA A 62 6.63 -0.30 -1.44
N LEU A 63 7.83 0.28 -1.36
CA LEU A 63 8.67 0.58 -2.53
C LEU A 63 9.12 -0.70 -3.25
N LEU A 64 9.59 -1.70 -2.51
CA LEU A 64 10.00 -2.99 -3.08
C LEU A 64 8.84 -3.69 -3.80
N PHE A 65 7.65 -3.70 -3.21
CA PHE A 65 6.47 -4.30 -3.85
C PHE A 65 6.05 -3.54 -5.11
N GLY A 66 6.21 -2.21 -5.14
CA GLY A 66 6.02 -1.42 -6.35
C GLY A 66 7.01 -1.83 -7.45
N ALA A 67 8.29 -1.96 -7.14
CA ALA A 67 9.33 -2.39 -8.08
C ALA A 67 9.09 -3.83 -8.58
N VAL A 68 8.80 -4.77 -7.68
CA VAL A 68 8.47 -6.16 -8.04
C VAL A 68 7.22 -6.22 -8.92
N ALA A 69 6.23 -5.37 -8.64
CA ALA A 69 5.01 -5.30 -9.43
C ALA A 69 5.28 -4.82 -10.87
N VAL A 70 6.21 -3.89 -11.06
CA VAL A 70 6.62 -3.45 -12.42
C VAL A 70 7.28 -4.58 -13.20
N ILE A 71 8.24 -5.27 -12.59
CA ILE A 71 8.94 -6.40 -13.22
C ILE A 71 7.92 -7.50 -13.54
N GLY A 72 7.12 -7.92 -12.57
CA GLY A 72 6.10 -8.96 -12.75
C GLY A 72 5.01 -8.57 -13.75
N GLY A 73 4.55 -7.31 -13.72
CA GLY A 73 3.54 -6.80 -14.65
C GLY A 73 4.04 -6.78 -16.09
N THR A 74 5.28 -6.32 -16.32
CA THR A 74 5.90 -6.32 -17.64
C THR A 74 6.18 -7.75 -18.14
N ALA A 75 6.67 -8.63 -17.27
CA ALA A 75 6.87 -10.04 -17.62
C ALA A 75 5.53 -10.72 -17.99
N MET A 76 4.49 -10.51 -17.20
CA MET A 76 3.16 -11.04 -17.47
C MET A 76 2.59 -10.53 -18.80
N ARG A 77 2.74 -9.24 -19.07
CA ARG A 77 2.34 -8.65 -20.35
C ARG A 77 3.08 -9.29 -21.50
N ASN A 78 4.42 -9.41 -21.45
CA ASN A 78 5.21 -10.00 -22.53
C ASN A 78 4.88 -11.49 -22.77
N HIS A 79 4.49 -12.21 -21.69
CA HIS A 79 4.07 -13.60 -21.80
C HIS A 79 2.68 -13.74 -22.45
N LEU A 80 1.75 -12.85 -22.11
CA LEU A 80 0.38 -12.87 -22.66
C LEU A 80 0.27 -12.22 -24.05
N MET A 81 1.13 -11.25 -24.33
CA MET A 81 1.18 -10.47 -25.57
C MET A 81 2.63 -10.38 -26.05
N PRO A 82 3.16 -11.47 -26.66
CA PRO A 82 4.54 -11.48 -27.15
C PRO A 82 4.79 -10.31 -28.11
N LEU A 83 6.01 -9.75 -28.03
CA LEU A 83 6.44 -8.72 -28.95
C LEU A 83 6.80 -9.36 -30.30
N GLU A 84 6.25 -8.83 -31.37
CA GLU A 84 6.65 -9.23 -32.72
C GLU A 84 7.96 -8.52 -33.11
N ALA A 85 8.79 -9.20 -33.88
CA ALA A 85 10.02 -8.61 -34.39
C ALA A 85 9.71 -7.37 -35.25
N GLY A 86 10.33 -6.23 -34.90
CA GLY A 86 10.08 -4.96 -35.60
C GLY A 86 8.89 -4.14 -35.05
N SER A 87 8.22 -4.59 -33.99
CA SER A 87 7.23 -3.76 -33.29
C SER A 87 7.90 -2.52 -32.69
N GLN A 88 7.12 -1.44 -32.55
CA GLN A 88 7.56 -0.25 -31.83
C GLN A 88 6.99 -0.28 -30.41
N LEU A 89 7.76 0.25 -29.46
CA LEU A 89 7.24 0.54 -28.13
C LEU A 89 6.30 1.73 -28.26
N ASP A 90 5.02 1.47 -28.27
CA ASP A 90 4.00 2.50 -28.27
C ASP A 90 3.43 2.74 -26.85
N ASP A 91 2.66 3.79 -26.72
CA ASP A 91 1.98 4.14 -25.46
C ASP A 91 1.10 3.00 -24.93
N MET A 92 0.56 2.16 -25.82
CA MET A 92 -0.31 1.04 -25.45
C MET A 92 0.49 -0.02 -24.66
N HIS A 93 1.72 -0.30 -25.08
CA HIS A 93 2.59 -1.25 -24.37
C HIS A 93 2.92 -0.77 -22.95
N PHE A 94 3.19 0.54 -22.81
CA PHE A 94 3.43 1.15 -21.51
C PHE A 94 2.18 1.10 -20.61
N LEU A 95 1.02 1.44 -21.15
CA LEU A 95 -0.25 1.43 -20.42
C LEU A 95 -0.65 0.02 -19.95
N ILE A 96 -0.51 -0.99 -20.81
CA ILE A 96 -0.84 -2.39 -20.47
C ILE A 96 0.13 -2.90 -19.40
N SER A 97 1.44 -2.67 -19.53
CA SER A 97 2.43 -3.04 -18.51
C SER A 97 2.13 -2.35 -17.18
N GLY A 98 1.76 -1.08 -17.22
CA GLY A 98 1.32 -0.32 -16.06
C GLY A 98 0.07 -0.92 -15.42
N ALA A 99 -0.95 -1.27 -16.20
CA ALA A 99 -2.17 -1.88 -15.69
C ALA A 99 -1.91 -3.22 -14.97
N PHE A 100 -1.07 -4.09 -15.54
CA PHE A 100 -0.66 -5.33 -14.88
C PHE A 100 0.16 -5.06 -13.62
N ALA A 101 1.07 -4.08 -13.64
CA ALA A 101 1.84 -3.68 -12.46
C ALA A 101 0.93 -3.16 -11.34
N PHE A 102 -0.06 -2.32 -11.65
CA PHE A 102 -1.05 -1.85 -10.67
C PHE A 102 -1.90 -2.98 -10.12
N ALA A 103 -2.39 -3.89 -10.94
CA ALA A 103 -3.17 -5.03 -10.51
C ALA A 103 -2.35 -5.93 -9.56
N LEU A 104 -1.11 -6.25 -9.92
CA LEU A 104 -0.21 -7.06 -9.10
C LEU A 104 0.14 -6.34 -7.79
N SER A 105 0.42 -5.03 -7.84
CA SER A 105 0.69 -4.21 -6.66
C SER A 105 -0.50 -4.20 -5.70
N PHE A 106 -1.72 -4.11 -6.23
CA PHE A 106 -2.94 -4.16 -5.42
C PHE A 106 -3.07 -5.52 -4.70
N VAL A 107 -2.83 -6.63 -5.41
CA VAL A 107 -2.84 -7.96 -4.80
C VAL A 107 -1.79 -8.07 -3.68
N LEU A 108 -0.55 -7.63 -3.94
CA LEU A 108 0.52 -7.61 -2.95
C LEU A 108 0.14 -6.76 -1.72
N ALA A 109 -0.46 -5.58 -1.93
CA ALA A 109 -0.92 -4.72 -0.85
C ALA A 109 -1.97 -5.41 0.05
N GLN A 110 -2.89 -6.19 -0.54
CA GLN A 110 -3.90 -6.96 0.20
C GLN A 110 -3.26 -8.11 0.99
N VAL A 111 -2.37 -8.88 0.36
CA VAL A 111 -1.68 -10.02 0.99
C VAL A 111 -0.85 -9.54 2.19
N PHE A 112 -0.10 -8.47 2.04
CA PHE A 112 0.77 -7.92 3.08
C PHE A 112 0.09 -6.87 3.97
N ARG A 113 -1.23 -6.68 3.83
CA ARG A 113 -2.06 -5.77 4.63
C ARG A 113 -1.53 -4.33 4.68
N LEU A 114 -1.03 -3.82 3.57
CA LEU A 114 -0.56 -2.44 3.44
C LEU A 114 -1.76 -1.49 3.24
N ARG A 115 -2.51 -1.24 4.32
CA ARG A 115 -3.77 -0.46 4.28
C ARG A 115 -3.58 1.06 4.42
N SER A 116 -2.38 1.54 4.70
CA SER A 116 -2.12 2.97 4.88
C SER A 116 -2.11 3.69 3.52
N LYS A 117 -2.83 4.80 3.41
CA LYS A 117 -2.84 5.65 2.20
C LYS A 117 -1.42 6.06 1.77
N VAL A 118 -0.53 6.35 2.73
CA VAL A 118 0.87 6.72 2.44
C VAL A 118 1.63 5.57 1.79
N LEU A 119 1.43 4.32 2.26
CA LEU A 119 2.10 3.16 1.67
C LEU A 119 1.60 2.88 0.24
N ILE A 120 0.30 3.10 -0.03
CA ILE A 120 -0.26 2.99 -1.38
C ILE A 120 0.36 4.05 -2.29
N VAL A 121 0.47 5.30 -1.85
CA VAL A 121 1.12 6.37 -2.63
C VAL A 121 2.58 6.03 -2.93
N LEU A 122 3.34 5.51 -1.95
CA LEU A 122 4.72 5.05 -2.16
C LEU A 122 4.82 3.92 -3.18
N GLN A 123 3.89 2.95 -3.16
CA GLN A 123 3.83 1.90 -4.18
C GLN A 123 3.57 2.48 -5.57
N VAL A 124 2.60 3.40 -5.69
CA VAL A 124 2.30 4.07 -6.97
C VAL A 124 3.51 4.83 -7.49
N LEU A 125 4.21 5.58 -6.63
CA LEU A 125 5.44 6.27 -7.01
C LEU A 125 6.53 5.29 -7.46
N ALA A 126 6.69 4.17 -6.78
CA ALA A 126 7.65 3.13 -7.16
C ALA A 126 7.27 2.49 -8.51
N ILE A 127 5.98 2.29 -8.81
CA ILE A 127 5.53 1.79 -10.11
C ILE A 127 5.86 2.79 -11.22
N VAL A 128 5.53 4.06 -11.03
CA VAL A 128 5.80 5.10 -12.04
C VAL A 128 7.30 5.22 -12.30
N ALA A 129 8.10 5.33 -11.22
CA ALA A 129 9.56 5.37 -11.34
C ALA A 129 10.13 4.10 -12.00
N GLY A 130 9.63 2.93 -11.59
CA GLY A 130 10.05 1.65 -12.15
C GLY A 130 9.74 1.54 -13.64
N LEU A 131 8.54 1.88 -14.08
CA LEU A 131 8.19 1.87 -15.51
C LEU A 131 9.06 2.81 -16.32
N SER A 132 9.39 3.99 -15.76
CA SER A 132 10.21 5.00 -16.45
C SER A 132 11.69 4.64 -16.52
N THR A 133 12.17 3.69 -15.69
CA THR A 133 13.60 3.30 -15.64
C THR A 133 13.83 1.83 -16.01
N LEU A 134 12.77 1.05 -16.23
CA LEU A 134 12.87 -0.39 -16.49
C LEU A 134 13.75 -0.74 -17.70
N HIS A 135 13.73 0.10 -18.73
CA HIS A 135 14.55 -0.07 -19.94
C HIS A 135 16.04 -0.16 -19.63
N ASN A 136 16.52 0.50 -18.55
CA ASN A 136 17.95 0.44 -18.18
C ASN A 136 18.39 -1.00 -17.83
N LEU A 137 17.48 -1.88 -17.39
CA LEU A 137 17.81 -3.29 -17.16
C LEU A 137 18.26 -4.02 -18.43
N ALA A 138 17.76 -3.61 -19.60
CA ALA A 138 18.21 -4.17 -20.88
C ALA A 138 19.69 -3.87 -21.17
N PHE A 139 20.20 -2.77 -20.64
CA PHE A 139 21.61 -2.37 -20.77
C PHE A 139 22.48 -2.97 -19.67
N TRP A 140 22.01 -2.87 -18.39
CA TRP A 140 22.81 -3.30 -17.23
C TRP A 140 22.87 -4.82 -17.06
N GLN A 141 21.75 -5.51 -17.30
CA GLN A 141 21.62 -6.95 -17.06
C GLN A 141 20.86 -7.63 -18.22
N PRO A 142 21.41 -7.65 -19.45
CA PRO A 142 20.70 -8.13 -20.63
C PRO A 142 20.28 -9.61 -20.53
N ALA A 143 21.14 -10.46 -19.96
CA ALA A 143 20.85 -11.88 -19.82
C ALA A 143 19.67 -12.16 -18.87
N LEU A 144 19.63 -11.45 -17.72
CA LEU A 144 18.51 -11.56 -16.77
C LEU A 144 17.23 -10.96 -17.36
N SER A 145 17.35 -9.84 -18.06
CA SER A 145 16.20 -9.19 -18.71
C SER A 145 15.62 -10.06 -19.83
N ALA A 146 16.44 -10.75 -20.60
CA ALA A 146 15.99 -11.69 -21.62
C ALA A 146 15.25 -12.89 -21.02
N GLN A 147 15.69 -13.39 -19.87
CA GLN A 147 14.99 -14.46 -19.15
C GLN A 147 13.66 -14.00 -18.54
N ALA A 148 13.62 -12.79 -18.00
CA ALA A 148 12.44 -12.25 -17.31
C ALA A 148 11.36 -11.74 -18.29
N PHE A 149 11.76 -11.14 -19.38
CA PHE A 149 10.86 -10.46 -20.31
C PHE A 149 10.80 -11.10 -21.70
N SER A 150 11.88 -11.17 -22.42
CA SER A 150 12.22 -11.92 -23.66
C SER A 150 13.46 -11.28 -24.33
N VAL A 151 14.04 -11.98 -25.29
CA VAL A 151 15.17 -11.47 -26.08
C VAL A 151 14.71 -10.28 -26.93
N GLU A 152 13.55 -10.38 -27.55
CA GLU A 152 12.95 -9.35 -28.41
C GLU A 152 12.73 -8.06 -27.62
N TRP A 153 12.29 -8.18 -26.34
CA TRP A 153 12.13 -7.03 -25.47
C TRP A 153 13.46 -6.31 -25.21
N VAL A 154 14.54 -7.07 -24.96
CA VAL A 154 15.86 -6.50 -24.71
C VAL A 154 16.39 -5.77 -25.96
N GLU A 155 16.25 -6.39 -27.14
CA GLU A 155 16.67 -5.80 -28.40
C GLU A 155 15.90 -4.52 -28.72
N LEU A 156 14.58 -4.54 -28.50
CA LEU A 156 13.69 -3.40 -28.69
C LEU A 156 14.05 -2.24 -27.78
N GLN A 157 14.28 -2.52 -26.48
CA GLN A 157 14.69 -1.48 -25.52
C GLN A 157 16.05 -0.86 -25.91
N ARG A 158 17.02 -1.69 -26.31
CA ARG A 158 18.33 -1.19 -26.75
C ARG A 158 18.29 -0.40 -28.04
N ALA A 159 17.33 -0.69 -28.93
CA ALA A 159 17.16 0.03 -30.18
C ALA A 159 16.47 1.38 -30.00
N GLN A 160 15.58 1.52 -29.03
CA GLN A 160 14.70 2.69 -28.88
C GLN A 160 14.97 3.54 -27.64
N ALA A 161 15.60 2.98 -26.61
CA ALA A 161 15.86 3.69 -25.36
C ALA A 161 17.33 4.12 -25.24
N VAL A 162 17.58 5.10 -24.38
CA VAL A 162 18.91 5.60 -24.04
C VAL A 162 19.33 5.01 -22.69
N GLU A 163 20.54 4.48 -22.62
CA GLU A 163 21.11 3.96 -21.37
C GLU A 163 21.26 5.08 -20.34
N ASN A 164 21.09 4.74 -19.07
CA ASN A 164 21.18 5.66 -17.94
C ASN A 164 20.25 6.88 -18.10
N SER A 165 18.98 6.61 -18.39
CA SER A 165 17.97 7.65 -18.55
C SER A 165 16.66 7.31 -17.83
N VAL A 166 15.86 8.34 -17.61
CA VAL A 166 14.43 8.21 -17.27
C VAL A 166 13.65 8.49 -18.55
N MET A 167 12.83 7.55 -18.95
CA MET A 167 12.02 7.65 -20.16
C MET A 167 10.54 7.70 -19.79
N PHE A 168 9.86 8.76 -20.21
CA PHE A 168 8.43 8.89 -20.05
C PHE A 168 7.83 9.40 -21.35
N ARG A 169 7.11 8.54 -22.07
CA ARG A 169 6.67 8.77 -23.44
C ARG A 169 7.86 9.18 -24.31
N ASP A 170 7.74 10.31 -25.03
CA ASP A 170 8.77 10.82 -25.93
C ASP A 170 9.87 11.64 -25.22
N THR A 171 9.78 11.77 -23.90
CA THR A 171 10.76 12.55 -23.12
C THR A 171 11.80 11.63 -22.51
N VAL A 172 13.06 11.86 -22.85
CA VAL A 172 14.22 11.13 -22.32
C VAL A 172 15.08 12.10 -21.52
N ILE A 173 15.30 11.80 -20.26
CA ILE A 173 16.15 12.60 -19.36
C ILE A 173 17.32 11.72 -18.93
N PRO A 174 18.56 11.93 -19.45
CA PRO A 174 19.75 11.21 -19.01
C PRO A 174 20.17 11.64 -17.60
N PHE A 175 20.80 10.72 -16.83
CA PHE A 175 21.37 10.98 -15.49
C PHE A 175 22.76 10.41 -15.33
#